data_fd4ac8c4fe766609946ca089debc9ac3
#
_entry.id   fd4ac8c4fe766609946ca089debc9ac3
#
_cell.length_a   1.000
_cell.length_b   1.000
_cell.length_c   1.000
_cell.angle_alpha   90.00
_cell.angle_beta   90.00
_cell.angle_gamma   90.00
#
_symmetry.space_group_name_H-M   'P 1'
#
loop_
_entity.id
_entity.type
_entity.pdbx_description
1 polymer ?
#
loop_
_entity_poly.entity_id
_entity_poly.type
_entity_poly.pdbx_seq_one_letter_code
_entity_poly.pdbx_strand_id
1 'polypeptide(L)'
;MQTAQYQLHADIEQRHWWFVGRRRIMTRLSAEVLPPSPQSLVIDVGCGTGANIAALADRYACVGIDASAEAIQLAHARFTQVRFLTGLAPDDLGDLARQARLILLMDVLEHVSDDFLFFSRLLAAAAPGCCFLLTVPADESLWSEHDESFGHYRRYDEGRLEKVWAGLPVKPLLLSHFNSRLLPLIRIVRAWNQRRHRDARFAGLALRRPRRRA
;
A
#
# COMPACT_ATOMS: atom_id res chain seq x y z
N MET A 1 -1.60 5.13 11.51
CA MET A 1 -2.03 3.79 11.99
C MET A 1 -1.67 3.67 13.47
N GLN A 2 -2.48 3.00 14.31
CA GLN A 2 -2.17 2.83 15.75
C GLN A 2 -1.18 1.66 15.94
N THR A 3 -0.33 1.71 16.97
CA THR A 3 0.70 0.69 17.27
C THR A 3 0.16 -0.75 17.27
N ALA A 4 -1.02 -0.97 17.86
CA ALA A 4 -1.67 -2.27 17.89
C ALA A 4 -2.03 -2.81 16.47
N GLN A 5 -2.25 -1.93 15.50
CA GLN A 5 -2.52 -2.32 14.12
C GLN A 5 -1.26 -2.81 13.40
N TYR A 6 -0.10 -2.21 13.67
CA TYR A 6 1.18 -2.69 13.11
C TYR A 6 1.53 -4.08 13.62
N GLN A 7 1.34 -4.34 14.93
CA GLN A 7 1.59 -5.66 15.50
C GLN A 7 0.67 -6.73 14.87
N LEU A 8 -0.64 -6.44 14.82
CA LEU A 8 -1.60 -7.34 14.17
C LEU A 8 -1.25 -7.58 12.70
N HIS A 9 -0.87 -6.53 11.98
CA HIS A 9 -0.47 -6.63 10.58
C HIS A 9 0.77 -7.51 10.42
N ALA A 10 1.79 -7.32 11.27
CA ALA A 10 3.00 -8.13 11.29
C ALA A 10 2.71 -9.62 11.53
N ASP A 11 1.73 -9.94 12.38
CA ASP A 11 1.36 -11.32 12.70
C ASP A 11 0.65 -12.03 11.54
N ILE A 12 -0.23 -11.31 10.83
CA ILE A 12 -1.06 -11.91 9.77
C ILE A 12 -0.41 -11.88 8.39
N GLU A 13 0.43 -10.88 8.08
CA GLU A 13 0.96 -10.67 6.74
C GLU A 13 1.81 -11.83 6.21
N GLN A 14 2.41 -12.63 7.09
CA GLN A 14 3.20 -13.79 6.69
C GLN A 14 2.36 -15.01 6.33
N ARG A 15 1.17 -15.15 6.93
CA ARG A 15 0.37 -16.39 6.86
C ARG A 15 -0.94 -16.20 6.11
N HIS A 16 -1.51 -15.01 6.14
CA HIS A 16 -2.79 -14.77 5.51
C HIS A 16 -2.67 -14.84 3.98
N TRP A 17 -3.53 -15.64 3.36
CA TRP A 17 -3.50 -15.95 1.92
C TRP A 17 -3.43 -14.73 1.01
N TRP A 18 -4.10 -13.63 1.39
CA TRP A 18 -4.12 -12.37 0.65
C TRP A 18 -2.71 -11.77 0.53
N PHE A 19 -2.03 -11.58 1.67
CA PHE A 19 -0.68 -11.00 1.69
C PHE A 19 0.34 -11.91 1.02
N VAL A 20 0.22 -13.22 1.22
CA VAL A 20 1.09 -14.21 0.58
C VAL A 20 0.89 -14.20 -0.94
N GLY A 21 -0.37 -14.19 -1.41
CA GLY A 21 -0.70 -14.12 -2.83
C GLY A 21 -0.20 -12.83 -3.48
N ARG A 22 -0.45 -11.68 -2.85
CA ARG A 22 0.03 -10.37 -3.32
C ARG A 22 1.56 -10.32 -3.41
N ARG A 23 2.27 -10.77 -2.38
CA ARG A 23 3.74 -10.83 -2.41
C ARG A 23 4.28 -11.69 -3.56
N ARG A 24 3.67 -12.84 -3.82
CA ARG A 24 4.06 -13.69 -4.96
C ARG A 24 3.92 -12.98 -6.30
N ILE A 25 2.81 -12.27 -6.50
CA ILE A 25 2.57 -11.47 -7.71
C ILE A 25 3.62 -10.36 -7.80
N MET A 26 3.83 -9.58 -6.75
CA MET A 26 4.81 -8.50 -6.68
C MET A 26 6.22 -9.01 -6.97
N THR A 27 6.65 -10.11 -6.30
CA THR A 27 7.99 -10.69 -6.51
C THR A 27 8.20 -11.15 -7.96
N ARG A 28 7.16 -11.72 -8.58
CA ARG A 28 7.22 -12.12 -9.98
C ARG A 28 7.33 -10.92 -10.91
N LEU A 29 6.47 -9.92 -10.76
CA LEU A 29 6.50 -8.70 -11.58
C LEU A 29 7.82 -7.94 -11.41
N SER A 30 8.35 -7.88 -10.18
CA SER A 30 9.68 -7.29 -9.93
C SER A 30 10.77 -7.97 -10.74
N ALA A 31 10.76 -9.30 -10.82
CA ALA A 31 11.75 -10.07 -11.60
C ALA A 31 11.54 -9.96 -13.12
N GLU A 32 10.33 -9.68 -13.59
CA GLU A 32 10.04 -9.44 -15.00
C GLU A 32 10.55 -8.06 -15.47
N VAL A 33 10.45 -7.02 -14.63
CA VAL A 33 10.91 -5.66 -14.97
C VAL A 33 12.36 -5.41 -14.62
N LEU A 34 12.90 -6.11 -13.63
CA LEU A 34 14.29 -6.00 -13.20
C LEU A 34 14.88 -7.41 -12.99
N PRO A 35 15.75 -7.89 -13.87
CA PRO A 35 16.42 -9.17 -13.67
C PRO A 35 17.11 -9.24 -12.31
N PRO A 36 16.97 -10.36 -11.57
CA PRO A 36 17.58 -10.52 -10.25
C PRO A 36 19.09 -10.30 -10.24
N SER A 37 19.54 -9.43 -9.37
CA SER A 37 20.97 -9.16 -9.13
C SER A 37 21.16 -8.58 -7.74
N PRO A 38 22.09 -9.10 -6.93
CA PRO A 38 22.42 -8.55 -5.61
C PRO A 38 22.95 -7.11 -5.65
N GLN A 39 23.39 -6.62 -6.82
CA GLN A 39 23.85 -5.25 -7.04
C GLN A 39 22.70 -4.29 -7.37
N SER A 40 21.55 -4.80 -7.78
CA SER A 40 20.38 -3.98 -8.10
C SER A 40 19.66 -3.56 -6.84
N LEU A 41 19.59 -2.24 -6.58
CA LEU A 41 18.88 -1.70 -5.44
C LEU A 41 17.39 -1.63 -5.73
N VAL A 42 16.60 -2.22 -4.83
CA VAL A 42 15.14 -2.11 -4.76
C VAL A 42 14.77 -1.34 -3.50
N ILE A 43 13.92 -0.33 -3.63
CA ILE A 43 13.40 0.46 -2.51
C ILE A 43 11.91 0.22 -2.38
N ASP A 44 11.44 -0.04 -1.16
CA ASP A 44 10.01 -0.11 -0.80
C ASP A 44 9.65 1.13 0.02
N VAL A 45 8.90 2.03 -0.58
CA VAL A 45 8.44 3.28 0.04
C VAL A 45 7.10 3.02 0.70
N GLY A 46 6.97 3.41 1.98
CA GLY A 46 5.83 3.01 2.82
C GLY A 46 5.89 1.51 3.14
N CYS A 47 7.08 1.00 3.47
CA CYS A 47 7.32 -0.44 3.62
C CYS A 47 6.59 -1.08 4.82
N GLY A 48 6.04 -0.28 5.74
CA GLY A 48 5.38 -0.76 6.94
C GLY A 48 6.26 -1.72 7.74
N THR A 49 5.75 -2.91 8.03
CA THR A 49 6.45 -3.97 8.80
C THR A 49 7.41 -4.82 7.97
N GLY A 50 7.69 -4.45 6.71
CA GLY A 50 8.83 -4.90 5.91
C GLY A 50 8.66 -6.21 5.14
N ALA A 51 7.52 -6.92 5.22
CA ALA A 51 7.42 -8.25 4.62
C ALA A 51 7.44 -8.24 3.08
N ASN A 52 7.02 -7.17 2.42
CA ASN A 52 7.06 -7.07 0.97
C ASN A 52 8.50 -7.00 0.48
N ILE A 53 9.27 -6.05 0.99
CA ILE A 53 10.67 -5.87 0.56
C ILE A 53 11.55 -7.03 0.99
N ALA A 54 11.31 -7.62 2.16
CA ALA A 54 12.05 -8.78 2.64
C ALA A 54 11.93 -10.00 1.72
N ALA A 55 10.81 -10.14 1.01
CA ALA A 55 10.61 -11.23 0.03
C ALA A 55 11.49 -11.09 -1.23
N LEU A 56 12.16 -9.97 -1.39
CA LEU A 56 13.08 -9.69 -2.50
C LEU A 56 14.56 -9.79 -2.09
N ALA A 57 14.85 -9.84 -0.78
CA ALA A 57 16.21 -9.69 -0.24
C ALA A 57 17.20 -10.80 -0.66
N ASP A 58 16.70 -11.99 -1.02
CA ASP A 58 17.56 -13.08 -1.54
C ASP A 58 18.06 -12.81 -2.98
N ARG A 59 17.50 -11.80 -3.66
CA ARG A 59 17.72 -11.54 -5.09
C ARG A 59 18.25 -10.15 -5.39
N TYR A 60 18.05 -9.20 -4.48
CA TYR A 60 18.35 -7.79 -4.69
C TYR A 60 18.95 -7.17 -3.43
N ALA A 61 19.67 -6.06 -3.57
CA ALA A 61 19.90 -5.16 -2.46
C ALA A 61 18.59 -4.45 -2.11
N CYS A 62 18.16 -4.51 -0.84
CA CYS A 62 16.84 -4.07 -0.42
C CYS A 62 16.90 -2.99 0.66
N VAL A 63 16.13 -1.91 0.43
CA VAL A 63 15.91 -0.84 1.40
C VAL A 63 14.41 -0.63 1.58
N GLY A 64 13.94 -0.59 2.81
CA GLY A 64 12.58 -0.15 3.16
C GLY A 64 12.62 1.21 3.84
N ILE A 65 11.67 2.09 3.52
CA ILE A 65 11.49 3.37 4.22
C ILE A 65 10.02 3.53 4.61
N ASP A 66 9.78 3.96 5.85
CA ASP A 66 8.43 4.27 6.35
C ASP A 66 8.50 5.42 7.36
N ALA A 67 7.46 6.24 7.40
CA ALA A 67 7.35 7.36 8.35
C ALA A 67 7.16 6.88 9.79
N SER A 68 6.64 5.67 10.00
CA SER A 68 6.39 5.10 11.32
C SER A 68 7.64 4.43 11.90
N ALA A 69 8.22 5.04 12.91
CA ALA A 69 9.33 4.44 13.66
C ALA A 69 8.95 3.08 14.28
N GLU A 70 7.69 2.90 14.68
CA GLU A 70 7.17 1.64 15.25
C GLU A 70 7.14 0.53 14.21
N ALA A 71 6.67 0.83 12.99
CA ALA A 71 6.68 -0.12 11.88
C ALA A 71 8.12 -0.55 11.54
N ILE A 72 9.03 0.42 11.49
CA ILE A 72 10.45 0.19 11.20
C ILE A 72 11.13 -0.65 12.30
N GLN A 73 10.81 -0.42 13.58
CA GLN A 73 11.31 -1.27 14.67
C GLN A 73 10.87 -2.73 14.51
N LEU A 74 9.60 -2.96 14.17
CA LEU A 74 9.07 -4.29 13.89
C LEU A 74 9.74 -4.92 12.66
N ALA A 75 9.96 -4.14 11.60
CA ALA A 75 10.63 -4.59 10.39
C ALA A 75 12.08 -5.02 10.67
N HIS A 76 12.84 -4.23 11.41
CA HIS A 76 14.21 -4.55 11.83
C HIS A 76 14.29 -5.83 12.67
N ALA A 77 13.37 -6.01 13.62
CA ALA A 77 13.36 -7.19 14.49
C ALA A 77 13.09 -8.48 13.70
N ARG A 78 12.43 -8.39 12.55
CA ARG A 78 11.97 -9.55 11.76
C ARG A 78 12.87 -9.88 10.57
N PHE A 79 13.51 -8.86 9.97
CA PHE A 79 14.20 -9.00 8.68
C PHE A 79 15.57 -8.31 8.72
N THR A 80 16.54 -8.98 9.31
CA THR A 80 17.91 -8.47 9.50
C THR A 80 18.70 -8.28 8.21
N GLN A 81 18.28 -8.95 7.12
CA GLN A 81 18.91 -8.87 5.80
C GLN A 81 18.48 -7.64 4.98
N VAL A 82 17.53 -6.84 5.47
CA VAL A 82 17.05 -5.63 4.80
C VAL A 82 17.47 -4.40 5.60
N ARG A 83 17.92 -3.37 4.91
CA ARG A 83 18.13 -2.06 5.51
C ARG A 83 16.81 -1.31 5.60
N PHE A 84 16.43 -0.87 6.80
CA PHE A 84 15.24 -0.06 7.01
C PHE A 84 15.59 1.35 7.47
N LEU A 85 14.79 2.33 7.04
CA LEU A 85 14.94 3.75 7.36
C LEU A 85 13.61 4.27 7.90
N THR A 86 13.66 5.06 8.95
CA THR A 86 12.52 5.87 9.38
C THR A 86 12.60 7.22 8.70
N GLY A 87 11.55 7.60 7.94
CA GLY A 87 11.53 8.88 7.24
C GLY A 87 10.49 8.92 6.13
N LEU A 88 10.48 10.03 5.41
CA LEU A 88 9.58 10.32 4.30
C LEU A 88 10.34 10.31 2.97
N ALA A 89 9.85 9.53 2.01
CA ALA A 89 10.36 9.58 0.65
C ALA A 89 9.75 10.79 -0.11
N PRO A 90 10.49 11.39 -1.06
CA PRO A 90 11.88 11.08 -1.41
C PRO A 90 12.94 11.71 -0.50
N ASP A 91 12.57 12.62 0.41
CA ASP A 91 13.49 13.53 1.10
C ASP A 91 14.53 12.78 1.95
N ASP A 92 14.10 11.78 2.70
CA ASP A 92 14.97 11.00 3.58
C ASP A 92 15.66 9.82 2.88
N LEU A 93 15.45 9.63 1.58
CA LEU A 93 16.17 8.62 0.79
C LEU A 93 17.57 9.10 0.38
N GLY A 94 17.78 10.41 0.25
CA GLY A 94 19.04 10.96 -0.24
C GLY A 94 19.48 10.32 -1.56
N ASP A 95 20.76 9.96 -1.66
CA ASP A 95 21.33 9.35 -2.87
C ASP A 95 20.79 7.95 -3.20
N LEU A 96 20.14 7.28 -2.27
CA LEU A 96 19.54 5.95 -2.51
C LEU A 96 18.48 6.00 -3.61
N ALA A 97 17.70 7.10 -3.70
CA ALA A 97 16.70 7.25 -4.76
C ALA A 97 17.34 7.18 -6.16
N ARG A 98 18.52 7.80 -6.35
CA ARG A 98 19.27 7.77 -7.62
C ARG A 98 19.90 6.41 -7.92
N GLN A 99 20.18 5.61 -6.90
CA GLN A 99 20.77 4.29 -7.06
C GLN A 99 19.72 3.21 -7.32
N ALA A 100 18.45 3.51 -7.01
CA ALA A 100 17.35 2.57 -7.17
C ALA A 100 17.14 2.18 -8.63
N ARG A 101 16.95 0.89 -8.87
CA ARG A 101 16.56 0.31 -10.16
C ARG A 101 15.07 -0.03 -10.19
N LEU A 102 14.49 -0.25 -9.03
CA LEU A 102 13.06 -0.47 -8.84
C LEU A 102 12.60 0.21 -7.54
N ILE A 103 11.51 0.94 -7.60
CA ILE A 103 10.84 1.51 -6.43
C ILE A 103 9.44 0.90 -6.33
N LEU A 104 9.13 0.37 -5.16
CA LEU A 104 7.83 -0.20 -4.82
C LEU A 104 7.00 0.86 -4.07
N LEU A 105 5.71 0.93 -4.40
CA LEU A 105 4.69 1.74 -3.73
C LEU A 105 3.47 0.83 -3.48
N MET A 106 3.52 0.06 -2.40
CA MET A 106 2.53 -0.97 -2.12
C MET A 106 1.43 -0.45 -1.18
N ASP A 107 0.32 0.05 -1.76
CA ASP A 107 -0.78 0.72 -1.06
C ASP A 107 -0.28 1.96 -0.29
N VAL A 108 0.30 2.90 -1.01
CA VAL A 108 0.88 4.15 -0.48
C VAL A 108 0.13 5.38 -0.98
N LEU A 109 -0.21 5.42 -2.26
CA LEU A 109 -0.75 6.62 -2.90
C LEU A 109 -2.09 7.07 -2.32
N GLU A 110 -2.89 6.13 -1.85
CA GLU A 110 -4.16 6.41 -1.17
C GLU A 110 -4.01 7.16 0.15
N HIS A 111 -2.83 7.09 0.77
CA HIS A 111 -2.50 7.80 2.02
C HIS A 111 -1.89 9.18 1.79
N VAL A 112 -1.65 9.57 0.55
CA VAL A 112 -1.02 10.85 0.20
C VAL A 112 -2.08 11.83 -0.30
N SER A 113 -2.12 13.03 0.27
CA SER A 113 -3.12 14.04 -0.10
C SER A 113 -2.98 14.49 -1.55
N ASP A 114 -1.76 14.73 -2.04
CA ASP A 114 -1.42 15.04 -3.43
C ASP A 114 -0.54 13.94 -4.02
N ASP A 115 -1.18 12.93 -4.60
CA ASP A 115 -0.54 11.75 -5.17
C ASP A 115 0.30 12.07 -6.43
N PHE A 116 -0.12 13.06 -7.22
CA PHE A 116 0.65 13.54 -8.38
C PHE A 116 1.95 14.22 -7.93
N LEU A 117 1.87 15.17 -7.00
CA LEU A 117 3.05 15.88 -6.51
C LEU A 117 4.04 14.89 -5.84
N PHE A 118 3.54 13.98 -5.03
CA PHE A 118 4.36 12.96 -4.40
C PHE A 118 5.09 12.09 -5.43
N PHE A 119 4.37 11.55 -6.41
CA PHE A 119 4.95 10.70 -7.44
C PHE A 119 5.94 11.48 -8.33
N SER A 120 5.62 12.72 -8.70
CA SER A 120 6.51 13.57 -9.50
C SER A 120 7.83 13.88 -8.79
N ARG A 121 7.80 14.13 -7.47
CA ARG A 121 9.00 14.34 -6.65
C ARG A 121 9.84 13.07 -6.54
N LEU A 122 9.19 11.93 -6.33
CA LEU A 122 9.88 10.64 -6.25
C LEU A 122 10.52 10.27 -7.61
N LEU A 123 9.82 10.52 -8.71
CA LEU A 123 10.34 10.33 -10.06
C LEU A 123 11.55 11.24 -10.33
N ALA A 124 11.48 12.51 -9.92
CA ALA A 124 12.59 13.45 -10.09
C ALA A 124 13.84 13.07 -9.27
N ALA A 125 13.66 12.40 -8.13
CA ALA A 125 14.74 11.90 -7.30
C ALA A 125 15.38 10.63 -7.84
N ALA A 126 14.64 9.81 -8.60
CA ALA A 126 15.11 8.57 -9.17
C ALA A 126 15.99 8.78 -10.41
N ALA A 127 16.86 7.83 -10.73
CA ALA A 127 17.63 7.88 -11.96
C ALA A 127 16.75 7.53 -13.18
N PRO A 128 17.09 8.05 -14.39
CA PRO A 128 16.47 7.61 -15.62
C PRO A 128 16.55 6.08 -15.79
N GLY A 129 15.43 5.47 -16.18
CA GLY A 129 15.33 4.01 -16.33
C GLY A 129 15.02 3.25 -15.04
N CYS A 130 14.83 3.93 -13.90
CA CYS A 130 14.27 3.31 -12.72
C CYS A 130 12.81 2.89 -12.99
N CYS A 131 12.46 1.66 -12.62
CA CYS A 131 11.11 1.15 -12.71
C CYS A 131 10.32 1.47 -11.43
N PHE A 132 9.00 1.64 -11.58
CA PHE A 132 8.08 1.78 -10.45
C PHE A 132 7.05 0.65 -10.51
N LEU A 133 6.86 -0.04 -9.40
CA LEU A 133 5.80 -1.04 -9.22
C LEU A 133 4.89 -0.55 -8.08
N LEU A 134 3.65 -0.27 -8.40
CA LEU A 134 2.70 0.26 -7.43
C LEU A 134 1.42 -0.56 -7.38
N THR A 135 0.81 -0.62 -6.21
CA THR A 135 -0.56 -1.12 -6.00
C THR A 135 -1.37 -0.07 -5.28
N VAL A 136 -2.66 -0.03 -5.59
CA VAL A 136 -3.62 0.87 -4.96
C VAL A 136 -4.96 0.16 -4.79
N PRO A 137 -5.79 0.54 -3.79
CA PRO A 137 -7.14 0.03 -3.67
C PRO A 137 -8.00 0.53 -4.83
N ALA A 138 -8.58 -0.42 -5.57
CA ALA A 138 -9.44 -0.12 -6.70
C ALA A 138 -10.90 0.04 -6.31
N ASP A 139 -11.69 0.70 -7.21
CA ASP A 139 -13.14 0.82 -7.16
C ASP A 139 -13.67 1.64 -5.96
N GLU A 140 -13.98 2.91 -6.23
CA GLU A 140 -14.54 3.85 -5.24
C GLU A 140 -15.85 3.34 -4.63
N SER A 141 -16.63 2.54 -5.39
CA SER A 141 -17.86 1.94 -4.87
C SER A 141 -17.64 0.96 -3.71
N LEU A 142 -16.39 0.53 -3.51
CA LEU A 142 -15.97 -0.34 -2.42
C LEU A 142 -15.47 0.44 -1.19
N TRP A 143 -15.61 1.76 -1.15
CA TRP A 143 -15.27 2.56 0.03
C TRP A 143 -15.99 2.06 1.29
N SER A 144 -15.31 2.05 2.42
CA SER A 144 -15.81 1.49 3.66
C SER A 144 -15.15 2.11 4.89
N GLU A 145 -15.66 1.81 6.08
CA GLU A 145 -15.05 2.20 7.37
C GLU A 145 -13.58 1.74 7.50
N HIS A 146 -13.19 0.70 6.77
CA HIS A 146 -11.80 0.28 6.70
C HIS A 146 -10.93 1.37 6.07
N ASP A 147 -11.33 1.94 4.94
CA ASP A 147 -10.58 3.01 4.25
C ASP A 147 -10.43 4.23 5.15
N GLU A 148 -11.51 4.61 5.85
CA GLU A 148 -11.51 5.72 6.82
C GLU A 148 -10.56 5.45 8.00
N SER A 149 -10.61 4.24 8.56
CA SER A 149 -9.78 3.85 9.71
C SER A 149 -8.29 3.80 9.39
N PHE A 150 -7.94 3.55 8.13
CA PHE A 150 -6.56 3.57 7.63
C PHE A 150 -6.14 4.94 7.11
N GLY A 151 -7.04 5.93 7.09
CA GLY A 151 -6.76 7.30 6.66
C GLY A 151 -6.55 7.42 5.15
N HIS A 152 -7.27 6.62 4.36
CA HIS A 152 -7.25 6.77 2.92
C HIS A 152 -7.92 8.07 2.51
N TYR A 153 -7.34 8.74 1.51
CA TYR A 153 -7.97 9.89 0.86
C TYR A 153 -8.88 9.44 -0.29
N ARG A 154 -8.59 8.28 -0.92
CA ARG A 154 -9.27 7.83 -2.14
C ARG A 154 -9.03 6.37 -2.46
N ARG A 155 -9.85 5.88 -3.38
CA ARG A 155 -9.61 4.67 -4.17
C ARG A 155 -9.41 5.06 -5.63
N TYR A 156 -8.98 4.14 -6.46
CA TYR A 156 -8.60 4.41 -7.84
C TYR A 156 -9.43 3.59 -8.82
N ASP A 157 -9.84 4.22 -9.91
CA ASP A 157 -10.08 3.61 -11.20
C ASP A 157 -8.86 3.84 -12.11
N GLU A 158 -8.88 3.26 -13.31
CA GLU A 158 -7.76 3.38 -14.25
C GLU A 158 -7.48 4.85 -14.60
N GLY A 159 -8.54 5.62 -14.95
CA GLY A 159 -8.40 7.02 -15.35
C GLY A 159 -7.90 7.93 -14.23
N ARG A 160 -8.25 7.64 -12.98
CA ARG A 160 -7.70 8.37 -11.83
C ARG A 160 -6.24 7.97 -11.56
N LEU A 161 -5.93 6.69 -11.67
CA LEU A 161 -4.57 6.23 -11.48
C LEU A 161 -3.63 6.82 -12.55
N GLU A 162 -4.05 6.89 -13.80
CA GLU A 162 -3.28 7.51 -14.88
C GLU A 162 -2.97 9.00 -14.63
N LYS A 163 -3.81 9.72 -13.90
CA LYS A 163 -3.55 11.13 -13.52
C LYS A 163 -2.35 11.28 -12.59
N VAL A 164 -1.94 10.24 -11.86
CA VAL A 164 -0.78 10.28 -10.96
C VAL A 164 0.52 10.54 -11.73
N TRP A 165 0.57 10.17 -13.02
CA TRP A 165 1.77 10.39 -13.86
C TRP A 165 1.46 11.15 -15.16
N ALA A 166 0.29 11.75 -15.28
CA ALA A 166 -0.08 12.47 -16.48
C ALA A 166 0.92 13.60 -16.81
N GLY A 167 1.47 13.58 -18.01
CA GLY A 167 2.47 14.57 -18.45
C GLY A 167 3.89 14.35 -17.90
N LEU A 168 4.13 13.34 -17.06
CA LEU A 168 5.47 12.97 -16.61
C LEU A 168 6.16 12.04 -17.63
N PRO A 169 7.52 12.03 -17.68
CA PRO A 169 8.28 11.22 -18.63
C PRO A 169 8.35 9.75 -18.21
N VAL A 170 7.20 9.12 -18.05
CA VAL A 170 7.06 7.70 -17.70
C VAL A 170 6.27 6.96 -18.78
N LYS A 171 6.55 5.66 -18.90
CA LYS A 171 5.83 4.76 -19.80
C LYS A 171 5.19 3.64 -18.97
N PRO A 172 3.87 3.52 -18.94
CA PRO A 172 3.21 2.39 -18.32
C PRO A 172 3.63 1.08 -19.04
N LEU A 173 4.09 0.11 -18.28
CA LEU A 173 4.48 -1.22 -18.78
C LEU A 173 3.34 -2.21 -18.60
N LEU A 174 2.61 -2.09 -17.50
CA LEU A 174 1.47 -2.92 -17.17
C LEU A 174 0.48 -2.10 -16.34
N LEU A 175 -0.78 -2.13 -16.72
CA LEU A 175 -1.91 -1.66 -15.92
C LEU A 175 -2.91 -2.80 -15.83
N SER A 176 -3.20 -3.28 -14.62
CA SER A 176 -4.03 -4.48 -14.44
C SER A 176 -4.67 -4.53 -13.06
N HIS A 177 -5.79 -5.21 -12.98
CA HIS A 177 -6.43 -5.55 -11.72
C HIS A 177 -6.02 -6.96 -11.29
N PHE A 178 -5.58 -7.11 -10.06
CA PHE A 178 -5.43 -8.44 -9.45
C PHE A 178 -6.61 -8.73 -8.51
N ASN A 179 -6.95 -10.02 -8.30
CA ASN A 179 -8.11 -10.50 -7.53
C ASN A 179 -9.48 -10.09 -8.09
N SER A 180 -9.57 -9.71 -9.36
CA SER A 180 -10.83 -9.34 -10.02
C SER A 180 -11.90 -10.45 -9.93
N ARG A 181 -11.49 -11.72 -9.89
CA ARG A 181 -12.40 -12.87 -9.73
C ARG A 181 -13.13 -12.89 -8.38
N LEU A 182 -12.56 -12.27 -7.35
CA LEU A 182 -13.18 -12.16 -6.02
C LEU A 182 -14.11 -10.95 -5.91
N LEU A 183 -14.08 -10.04 -6.87
CA LEU A 183 -14.84 -8.79 -6.82
C LEU A 183 -16.35 -8.99 -6.64
N PRO A 184 -17.04 -9.93 -7.34
CA PRO A 184 -18.45 -10.16 -7.14
C PRO A 184 -18.78 -10.57 -5.70
N LEU A 185 -17.98 -11.47 -5.11
CA LEU A 185 -18.15 -11.91 -3.74
C LEU A 185 -17.92 -10.77 -2.74
N ILE A 186 -16.87 -9.98 -2.95
CA ILE A 186 -16.55 -8.81 -2.11
C ILE A 186 -17.70 -7.80 -2.14
N ARG A 187 -18.27 -7.51 -3.31
CA ARG A 187 -19.44 -6.62 -3.46
C ARG A 187 -20.64 -7.12 -2.68
N ILE A 188 -20.95 -8.41 -2.76
CA ILE A 188 -22.07 -9.04 -2.02
C ILE A 188 -21.85 -8.89 -0.51
N VAL A 189 -20.68 -9.27 -0.02
CA VAL A 189 -20.35 -9.19 1.42
C VAL A 189 -20.41 -7.74 1.94
N ARG A 190 -19.86 -6.78 1.18
CA ARG A 190 -19.91 -5.36 1.57
C ARG A 190 -21.33 -4.80 1.56
N ALA A 191 -22.14 -5.11 0.54
CA ALA A 191 -23.54 -4.70 0.48
C ALA A 191 -24.35 -5.27 1.67
N TRP A 192 -24.06 -6.52 2.04
CA TRP A 192 -24.72 -7.15 3.20
C TRP A 192 -24.31 -6.48 4.53
N ASN A 193 -23.02 -6.21 4.72
CA ASN A 193 -22.52 -5.52 5.91
C ASN A 193 -23.10 -4.09 6.03
N GLN A 194 -23.14 -3.33 4.94
CA GLN A 194 -23.74 -2.01 4.91
C GLN A 194 -25.23 -2.01 5.31
N ARG A 195 -25.99 -3.01 4.84
CA ARG A 195 -27.40 -3.17 5.26
C ARG A 195 -27.49 -3.45 6.76
N ARG A 196 -26.70 -4.38 7.28
CA ARG A 196 -26.70 -4.71 8.73
C ARG A 196 -26.35 -3.50 9.60
N HIS A 197 -25.36 -2.71 9.21
CA HIS A 197 -24.99 -1.48 9.96
C HIS A 197 -26.07 -0.40 9.87
N ARG A 198 -26.78 -0.27 8.74
CA ARG A 198 -27.94 0.61 8.63
C ARG A 198 -29.06 0.18 9.57
N ASP A 199 -29.41 -1.10 9.56
CA ASP A 199 -30.47 -1.65 10.41
C ASP A 199 -30.13 -1.50 11.90
N ALA A 200 -28.88 -1.72 12.30
CA ALA A 200 -28.43 -1.49 13.68
C ALA A 200 -28.51 -0.02 14.12
N ARG A 201 -28.17 0.94 13.23
CA ARG A 201 -28.33 2.37 13.49
C ARG A 201 -29.82 2.77 13.64
N PHE A 202 -30.71 2.22 12.81
CA PHE A 202 -32.14 2.45 12.92
C PHE A 202 -32.74 1.83 14.19
N ALA A 203 -32.31 0.64 14.58
CA ALA A 203 -32.73 0.00 15.83
C ALA A 203 -32.27 0.80 17.06
N GLY A 204 -31.05 1.35 17.05
CA GLY A 204 -30.54 2.22 18.11
C GLY A 204 -31.27 3.56 18.23
N LEU A 205 -31.77 4.12 17.13
CA LEU A 205 -32.59 5.33 17.11
C LEU A 205 -34.02 5.08 17.62
N ALA A 206 -34.60 3.90 17.34
CA ALA A 206 -35.92 3.51 17.79
C ALA A 206 -36.02 3.32 19.32
N LEU A 207 -34.90 3.00 19.97
CA LEU A 207 -34.83 2.82 21.44
C LEU A 207 -34.65 4.12 22.23
N ARG A 208 -34.44 5.28 21.58
CA ARG A 208 -34.34 6.61 22.21
C ARG A 208 -35.64 7.41 22.11
N ARG A 209 -36.77 6.85 22.54
CA ARG A 209 -37.94 7.67 22.80
C ARG A 209 -37.79 8.37 24.17
N PRO A 210 -37.91 9.70 24.24
CA PRO A 210 -37.83 10.39 25.52
C PRO A 210 -39.01 9.96 26.42
N ARG A 211 -38.68 9.56 27.64
CA ARG A 211 -39.72 9.39 28.70
C ARG A 211 -40.41 10.75 28.87
N ARG A 212 -41.69 10.81 28.55
CA ARG A 212 -42.57 11.92 28.97
C ARG A 212 -42.55 11.91 30.48
N ARG A 213 -42.07 12.99 31.08
CA ARG A 213 -42.31 13.29 32.52
C ARG A 213 -43.77 13.64 32.65
N ALA A 214 -44.46 12.96 33.54
CA ALA A 214 -45.75 13.34 34.09
C ALA A 214 -45.55 14.42 35.16
#